data_66e91440280986598ed519bd1b1d7628
#
_entry.id   66e91440280986598ed519bd1b1d7628
#
_cell.length_a   1.000
_cell.length_b   1.000
_cell.length_c   1.000
_cell.angle_alpha   90.00
_cell.angle_beta   90.00
_cell.angle_gamma   90.00
#
_symmetry.space_group_name_H-M   'P 1'
#
loop_
_entity.id
_entity.type
_entity.pdbx_description
1 polymer ?
#
loop_
_entity_poly.entity_id
_entity_poly.type
_entity_poly.pdbx_seq_one_letter_code
_entity_poly.pdbx_strand_id
1 'polypeptide(L)'
;MNLAIISRVLGIFLMLFSISMALPFLVSLYYQDGSHLGFARAFFITLISGAMLWLPVYKAKGDLRVRDGFIVTTLFWIVLGGYGSIPLLLEEDMNLSFANALFESVSGLTTTGATVISGLDNLPPSILFYRQLLQWLGGIGIIVIALAVLPMLGVGGMQLYRAETPGPMKDSKLTPRITGTAKALFFIYFSMTAACAMGYWWAGMTPFDAICHSFSTVAIGGFSTHDASIGYFDNPQIMWISIIFMVLAGVNFALHFFAFREKNLNHYRYDAEFRFYIGMLVLGAIVVVSQLYNSQTLNLSDATLHGIFQVVSIATTTGFASQDFSLWPTFIPLFLLILALIGGCAGSTAGGVKSIRALLIIRQGYRELQQLAHPNAVIPLKIGNRIVPGRVISAVWSFFAVYLFSFTVLLLLVMSTGLDFITAFSSVAATMSNLGPGLGDVAANYSNIPDSSKYLLCFSMLLGRLEVFTLLVIATPNFWRR
;
A
#
# COMPACT_ATOMS: atom_id res chain seq x y z
N MET A 1 -9.91 26.92 9.79
CA MET A 1 -9.13 25.77 10.27
C MET A 1 -9.35 25.61 11.75
N ASN A 2 -9.81 24.47 12.21
CA ASN A 2 -10.11 24.24 13.64
C ASN A 2 -9.02 23.35 14.28
N LEU A 3 -7.92 23.98 14.70
CA LEU A 3 -6.78 23.28 15.30
C LEU A 3 -7.17 22.45 16.54
N ALA A 4 -8.15 22.90 17.31
CA ALA A 4 -8.62 22.16 18.49
C ALA A 4 -9.25 20.81 18.11
N ILE A 5 -10.03 20.76 17.02
CA ILE A 5 -10.62 19.51 16.56
C ILE A 5 -9.55 18.61 15.95
N ILE A 6 -8.61 19.16 15.18
CA ILE A 6 -7.48 18.40 14.60
C ILE A 6 -6.66 17.76 15.74
N SER A 7 -6.27 18.53 16.75
CA SER A 7 -5.52 18.04 17.93
C SER A 7 -6.30 16.94 18.67
N ARG A 8 -7.62 17.14 18.87
CA ARG A 8 -8.50 16.15 19.50
C ARG A 8 -8.51 14.82 18.74
N VAL A 9 -8.66 14.88 17.42
CA VAL A 9 -8.71 13.67 16.57
C VAL A 9 -7.36 12.96 16.56
N LEU A 10 -6.26 13.70 16.41
CA LEU A 10 -4.92 13.11 16.46
C LEU A 10 -4.59 12.48 17.81
N GLY A 11 -4.98 13.16 18.92
CA GLY A 11 -4.81 12.61 20.27
C GLY A 11 -5.55 11.27 20.43
N ILE A 12 -6.78 11.17 19.94
CA ILE A 12 -7.55 9.91 19.94
C ILE A 12 -6.85 8.84 19.08
N PHE A 13 -6.36 9.18 17.90
CA PHE A 13 -5.65 8.23 17.05
C PHE A 13 -4.36 7.71 17.71
N LEU A 14 -3.58 8.56 18.37
CA LEU A 14 -2.39 8.14 19.09
C LEU A 14 -2.74 7.20 20.27
N MET A 15 -3.77 7.54 21.04
CA MET A 15 -4.22 6.65 22.13
C MET A 15 -4.70 5.30 21.62
N LEU A 16 -5.42 5.26 20.49
CA LEU A 16 -5.81 4.01 19.84
C LEU A 16 -4.60 3.25 19.27
N PHE A 17 -3.66 3.97 18.67
CA PHE A 17 -2.45 3.37 18.12
C PHE A 17 -1.55 2.76 19.20
N SER A 18 -1.51 3.35 20.42
CA SER A 18 -0.76 2.75 21.52
C SER A 18 -1.21 1.32 21.85
N ILE A 19 -2.51 1.02 21.69
CA ILE A 19 -3.06 -0.33 21.92
C ILE A 19 -2.41 -1.37 20.99
N SER A 20 -2.00 -0.98 19.78
CA SER A 20 -1.31 -1.88 18.86
C SER A 20 0.01 -2.43 19.42
N MET A 21 0.66 -1.70 20.33
CA MET A 21 1.91 -2.12 20.98
C MET A 21 1.68 -3.17 22.08
N ALA A 22 0.44 -3.34 22.54
CA ALA A 22 0.10 -4.36 23.54
C ALA A 22 0.19 -5.79 22.97
N LEU A 23 -0.10 -5.99 21.68
CA LEU A 23 0.01 -7.30 21.04
C LEU A 23 1.47 -7.79 20.96
N PRO A 24 2.44 -7.03 20.42
CA PRO A 24 3.85 -7.40 20.43
C PRO A 24 4.39 -7.57 21.86
N PHE A 25 3.93 -6.76 22.83
CA PHE A 25 4.25 -6.96 24.24
C PHE A 25 3.87 -8.35 24.73
N LEU A 26 2.65 -8.83 24.42
CA LEU A 26 2.21 -10.18 24.78
C LEU A 26 3.01 -11.27 24.04
N VAL A 27 3.35 -11.04 22.78
CA VAL A 27 4.23 -11.94 22.00
C VAL A 27 5.59 -12.05 22.67
N SER A 28 6.18 -10.92 23.08
CA SER A 28 7.47 -10.89 23.78
C SER A 28 7.43 -11.67 25.11
N LEU A 29 6.35 -11.57 25.89
CA LEU A 29 6.18 -12.34 27.10
C LEU A 29 6.05 -13.85 26.81
N TYR A 30 5.36 -14.21 25.72
CA TYR A 30 5.18 -15.62 25.35
C TYR A 30 6.48 -16.27 24.90
N TYR A 31 7.25 -15.58 24.06
CA TYR A 31 8.53 -16.09 23.54
C TYR A 31 9.73 -15.81 24.46
N GLN A 32 9.55 -14.99 25.50
CA GLN A 32 10.60 -14.57 26.45
C GLN A 32 11.81 -13.94 25.75
N ASP A 33 11.57 -13.17 24.68
CA ASP A 33 12.59 -12.58 23.82
C ASP A 33 13.22 -11.28 24.35
N GLY A 34 12.81 -10.78 25.51
CA GLY A 34 13.40 -9.63 26.20
C GLY A 34 12.83 -8.26 25.80
N SER A 35 12.18 -8.13 24.66
CA SER A 35 11.71 -6.83 24.10
C SER A 35 10.48 -6.24 24.80
N HIS A 36 9.87 -6.95 25.76
CA HIS A 36 8.62 -6.52 26.42
C HIS A 36 8.72 -5.14 27.08
N LEU A 37 9.87 -4.78 27.69
CA LEU A 37 10.06 -3.46 28.30
C LEU A 37 10.08 -2.34 27.24
N GLY A 38 10.66 -2.58 26.08
CA GLY A 38 10.66 -1.67 24.95
C GLY A 38 9.24 -1.35 24.49
N PHE A 39 8.42 -2.37 24.29
CA PHE A 39 7.01 -2.20 23.90
C PHE A 39 6.17 -1.54 24.99
N ALA A 40 6.38 -1.86 26.27
CA ALA A 40 5.69 -1.20 27.38
C ALA A 40 6.04 0.30 27.44
N ARG A 41 7.32 0.67 27.34
CA ARG A 41 7.77 2.08 27.30
C ARG A 41 7.13 2.81 26.10
N ALA A 42 7.17 2.21 24.90
CA ALA A 42 6.57 2.78 23.71
C ALA A 42 5.05 2.97 23.84
N PHE A 43 4.35 2.00 24.45
CA PHE A 43 2.93 2.11 24.77
C PHE A 43 2.62 3.35 25.61
N PHE A 44 3.32 3.52 26.74
CA PHE A 44 3.07 4.64 27.63
C PHE A 44 3.47 5.98 27.01
N ILE A 45 4.58 6.07 26.28
CA ILE A 45 4.99 7.28 25.58
C ILE A 45 3.91 7.72 24.60
N THR A 46 3.42 6.79 23.78
CA THR A 46 2.39 7.05 22.76
C THR A 46 1.06 7.41 23.40
N LEU A 47 0.64 6.70 24.46
CA LEU A 47 -0.59 6.95 25.18
C LEU A 47 -0.59 8.33 25.85
N ILE A 48 0.48 8.66 26.57
CA ILE A 48 0.63 9.94 27.28
C ILE A 48 0.65 11.10 26.28
N SER A 49 1.42 10.97 25.18
CA SER A 49 1.44 11.97 24.12
C SER A 49 0.07 12.18 23.48
N GLY A 50 -0.68 11.12 23.24
CA GLY A 50 -2.06 11.19 22.75
C GLY A 50 -2.99 11.88 23.75
N ALA A 51 -2.87 11.56 25.03
CA ALA A 51 -3.65 12.17 26.10
C ALA A 51 -3.30 13.68 26.25
N MET A 52 -2.03 14.05 26.16
CA MET A 52 -1.59 15.46 26.20
C MET A 52 -2.19 16.29 25.04
N LEU A 53 -2.30 15.70 23.85
CA LEU A 53 -2.94 16.36 22.71
C LEU A 53 -4.47 16.45 22.87
N TRP A 54 -5.09 15.48 23.49
CA TRP A 54 -6.54 15.38 23.63
C TRP A 54 -7.08 16.17 24.82
N LEU A 55 -6.45 16.12 26.00
CA LEU A 55 -6.94 16.70 27.25
C LEU A 55 -7.26 18.21 27.17
N PRO A 56 -6.42 19.09 26.55
CA PRO A 56 -6.74 20.51 26.50
C PRO A 56 -7.95 20.83 25.64
N VAL A 57 -8.31 19.93 24.72
CA VAL A 57 -9.33 20.15 23.68
C VAL A 57 -10.50 19.15 23.71
N TYR A 58 -10.63 18.38 24.80
CA TYR A 58 -11.64 17.31 24.88
C TYR A 58 -13.09 17.79 24.73
N LYS A 59 -13.37 19.04 25.14
CA LYS A 59 -14.67 19.70 25.02
C LYS A 59 -14.88 20.41 23.67
N ALA A 60 -13.86 20.46 22.80
CA ALA A 60 -13.99 21.13 21.52
C ALA A 60 -15.10 20.47 20.69
N LYS A 61 -16.12 21.28 20.33
CA LYS A 61 -17.24 20.86 19.48
C LYS A 61 -17.13 21.57 18.13
N GLY A 62 -17.51 20.91 17.06
CA GLY A 62 -17.56 21.46 15.71
C GLY A 62 -17.41 20.38 14.67
N ASP A 63 -17.80 20.69 13.44
CA ASP A 63 -17.66 19.80 12.30
C ASP A 63 -16.30 19.99 11.62
N LEU A 64 -15.71 18.89 11.18
CA LEU A 64 -14.52 18.90 10.34
C LEU A 64 -14.88 19.49 8.97
N ARG A 65 -14.22 20.57 8.59
CA ARG A 65 -14.30 21.10 7.22
C ARG A 65 -13.43 20.25 6.29
N VAL A 66 -13.69 20.33 5.00
CA VAL A 66 -12.90 19.61 3.97
C VAL A 66 -11.39 19.83 4.14
N ARG A 67 -10.98 21.08 4.40
CA ARG A 67 -9.55 21.41 4.65
C ARG A 67 -8.98 20.72 5.88
N ASP A 68 -9.75 20.68 6.97
CA ASP A 68 -9.33 20.01 8.21
C ASP A 68 -9.14 18.50 7.99
N GLY A 69 -9.96 17.90 7.11
CA GLY A 69 -9.85 16.51 6.73
C GLY A 69 -8.51 16.17 6.00
N PHE A 70 -8.08 17.01 5.07
CA PHE A 70 -6.76 16.83 4.41
C PHE A 70 -5.62 16.85 5.43
N ILE A 71 -5.65 17.81 6.36
CA ILE A 71 -4.62 17.92 7.41
C ILE A 71 -4.64 16.70 8.33
N VAL A 72 -5.82 16.30 8.82
CA VAL A 72 -5.96 15.12 9.70
C VAL A 72 -5.45 13.87 9.01
N THR A 73 -5.79 13.64 7.75
CA THR A 73 -5.33 12.46 7.00
C THR A 73 -3.80 12.47 6.83
N THR A 74 -3.22 13.60 6.48
CA THR A 74 -1.76 13.69 6.30
C THR A 74 -1.03 13.53 7.63
N LEU A 75 -1.49 14.23 8.68
CA LEU A 75 -0.89 14.13 10.00
C LEU A 75 -1.08 12.74 10.62
N PHE A 76 -2.16 12.04 10.32
CA PHE A 76 -2.35 10.65 10.72
C PHE A 76 -1.15 9.77 10.28
N TRP A 77 -0.81 9.80 9.00
CA TRP A 77 0.29 8.99 8.49
C TRP A 77 1.67 9.43 9.01
N ILE A 78 1.92 10.74 9.07
CA ILE A 78 3.20 11.29 9.55
C ILE A 78 3.39 10.97 11.04
N VAL A 79 2.38 11.26 11.85
CA VAL A 79 2.46 11.12 13.30
C VAL A 79 2.50 9.66 13.70
N LEU A 80 1.63 8.82 13.14
CA LEU A 80 1.66 7.39 13.47
C LEU A 80 2.91 6.69 12.93
N GLY A 81 3.44 7.10 11.76
CA GLY A 81 4.73 6.62 11.27
C GLY A 81 5.88 6.99 12.20
N GLY A 82 5.88 8.24 12.73
CA GLY A 82 6.85 8.68 13.71
C GLY A 82 6.76 7.93 15.04
N TYR A 83 5.56 7.82 15.62
CA TYR A 83 5.38 7.07 16.89
C TYR A 83 5.58 5.56 16.72
N GLY A 84 5.30 5.01 15.54
CA GLY A 84 5.56 3.62 15.23
C GLY A 84 7.04 3.25 15.19
N SER A 85 7.96 4.23 15.08
CA SER A 85 9.40 3.99 15.18
C SER A 85 9.91 3.79 16.61
N ILE A 86 9.13 4.21 17.62
CA ILE A 86 9.58 4.19 19.03
C ILE A 86 9.92 2.77 19.52
N PRO A 87 9.10 1.72 19.30
CA PRO A 87 9.50 0.38 19.72
C PRO A 87 10.80 -0.09 19.09
N LEU A 88 11.03 0.22 17.80
CA LEU A 88 12.24 -0.14 17.06
C LEU A 88 13.50 0.61 17.58
N LEU A 89 13.32 1.85 18.05
CA LEU A 89 14.38 2.65 18.66
C LEU A 89 14.74 2.20 20.07
N LEU A 90 13.78 1.65 20.81
CA LEU A 90 13.96 1.20 22.19
C LEU A 90 14.49 -0.24 22.26
N GLU A 91 14.61 -0.93 21.14
CA GLU A 91 15.19 -2.27 21.06
C GLU A 91 16.72 -2.17 21.04
N GLU A 92 17.34 -2.56 22.15
CA GLU A 92 18.78 -2.39 22.36
C GLU A 92 19.62 -3.29 21.45
N ASP A 93 19.13 -4.50 21.15
CA ASP A 93 19.84 -5.48 20.32
C ASP A 93 19.96 -5.06 18.85
N MET A 94 19.01 -4.25 18.35
CA MET A 94 19.01 -3.79 16.97
C MET A 94 19.85 -2.54 16.74
N ASN A 95 20.04 -1.70 17.76
CA ASN A 95 20.82 -0.45 17.72
C ASN A 95 20.55 0.40 16.46
N LEU A 96 19.28 0.56 16.08
CA LEU A 96 18.89 1.28 14.86
C LEU A 96 19.06 2.79 15.05
N SER A 97 19.60 3.46 14.02
CA SER A 97 19.55 4.92 13.93
C SER A 97 18.09 5.41 13.81
N PHE A 98 17.86 6.69 14.18
CA PHE A 98 16.52 7.28 14.02
C PHE A 98 16.03 7.23 12.57
N ALA A 99 16.91 7.44 11.58
CA ALA A 99 16.58 7.35 10.18
C ALA A 99 16.11 5.94 9.79
N ASN A 100 16.79 4.90 10.27
CA ASN A 100 16.45 3.51 10.02
C ASN A 100 15.13 3.13 10.69
N ALA A 101 14.93 3.46 11.95
CA ALA A 101 13.70 3.13 12.65
C ALA A 101 12.48 3.86 12.07
N LEU A 102 12.65 5.14 11.67
CA LEU A 102 11.61 5.91 11.01
C LEU A 102 11.27 5.30 9.63
N PHE A 103 12.28 4.94 8.84
CA PHE A 103 12.11 4.32 7.54
C PHE A 103 11.33 3.01 7.64
N GLU A 104 11.74 2.12 8.56
CA GLU A 104 11.08 0.83 8.78
C GLU A 104 9.62 1.00 9.23
N SER A 105 9.36 1.92 10.15
CA SER A 105 8.01 2.22 10.65
C SER A 105 7.12 2.82 9.58
N VAL A 106 7.60 3.82 8.83
CA VAL A 106 6.84 4.43 7.72
C VAL A 106 6.58 3.40 6.63
N SER A 107 7.59 2.61 6.27
CA SER A 107 7.46 1.53 5.29
C SER A 107 6.42 0.48 5.74
N GLY A 108 6.46 0.08 7.00
CA GLY A 108 5.46 -0.83 7.58
C GLY A 108 4.06 -0.23 7.50
N LEU A 109 3.87 0.95 8.06
CA LEU A 109 2.55 1.59 8.15
C LEU A 109 1.97 1.95 6.77
N THR A 110 2.80 2.41 5.82
CA THR A 110 2.35 2.69 4.45
C THR A 110 2.20 1.44 3.60
N THR A 111 2.43 0.24 4.17
CA THR A 111 2.43 -1.05 3.49
C THR A 111 3.37 -1.09 2.27
N THR A 112 4.50 -0.39 2.37
CA THR A 112 5.50 -0.35 1.29
C THR A 112 6.36 -1.62 1.28
N GLY A 113 6.80 -2.10 2.45
CA GLY A 113 7.61 -3.31 2.54
C GLY A 113 9.10 -3.13 2.25
N ALA A 114 9.56 -1.89 2.02
CA ALA A 114 10.98 -1.57 1.98
C ALA A 114 11.58 -1.71 3.38
N THR A 115 12.68 -2.43 3.54
CA THR A 115 13.31 -2.67 4.84
C THR A 115 14.75 -2.19 4.88
N VAL A 116 15.16 -1.68 6.03
CA VAL A 116 16.57 -1.39 6.37
C VAL A 116 17.15 -2.43 7.30
N ILE A 117 16.34 -3.41 7.70
CA ILE A 117 16.71 -4.46 8.65
C ILE A 117 17.12 -5.70 7.88
N SER A 118 18.21 -6.32 8.28
CA SER A 118 18.73 -7.59 7.77
C SER A 118 19.00 -8.54 8.94
N GLY A 119 19.14 -9.84 8.67
CA GLY A 119 19.31 -10.86 9.72
C GLY A 119 17.99 -11.16 10.44
N LEU A 120 16.86 -11.08 9.73
CA LEU A 120 15.51 -11.26 10.29
C LEU A 120 15.35 -12.59 11.03
N ASP A 121 16.01 -13.65 10.55
CA ASP A 121 15.95 -15.00 11.13
C ASP A 121 16.48 -15.06 12.59
N ASN A 122 17.24 -14.05 13.01
CA ASN A 122 17.83 -13.97 14.36
C ASN A 122 17.17 -12.90 15.25
N LEU A 123 16.15 -12.18 14.74
CA LEU A 123 15.50 -11.11 15.49
C LEU A 123 14.45 -11.65 16.47
N PRO A 124 14.18 -10.89 17.56
CA PRO A 124 13.10 -11.21 18.48
C PRO A 124 11.75 -11.39 17.76
N PRO A 125 11.00 -12.49 18.04
CA PRO A 125 9.69 -12.72 17.43
C PRO A 125 8.71 -11.55 17.60
N SER A 126 8.75 -10.85 18.72
CA SER A 126 7.90 -9.70 18.97
C SER A 126 8.16 -8.53 18.01
N ILE A 127 9.42 -8.29 17.63
CA ILE A 127 9.80 -7.28 16.63
C ILE A 127 9.33 -7.70 15.24
N LEU A 128 9.53 -8.96 14.86
CA LEU A 128 9.03 -9.49 13.59
C LEU A 128 7.51 -9.36 13.49
N PHE A 129 6.80 -9.74 14.55
CA PHE A 129 5.35 -9.59 14.63
C PHE A 129 4.92 -8.13 14.53
N TYR A 130 5.62 -7.20 15.21
CA TYR A 130 5.31 -5.77 15.17
C TYR A 130 5.42 -5.18 13.77
N ARG A 131 6.45 -5.54 13.01
CA ARG A 131 6.63 -5.09 11.62
C ARG A 131 5.43 -5.45 10.74
N GLN A 132 4.99 -6.71 10.77
CA GLN A 132 3.82 -7.14 10.01
C GLN A 132 2.50 -6.57 10.55
N LEU A 133 2.40 -6.38 11.85
CA LEU A 133 1.23 -5.72 12.46
C LEU A 133 1.09 -4.27 11.97
N LEU A 134 2.20 -3.53 11.81
CA LEU A 134 2.17 -2.19 11.22
C LEU A 134 1.59 -2.22 9.80
N GLN A 135 1.97 -3.20 8.97
CA GLN A 135 1.41 -3.36 7.63
C GLN A 135 -0.08 -3.68 7.67
N TRP A 136 -0.49 -4.57 8.54
CA TRP A 136 -1.90 -4.93 8.68
C TRP A 136 -2.77 -3.75 9.10
N LEU A 137 -2.30 -2.94 10.05
CA LEU A 137 -2.95 -1.70 10.47
C LEU A 137 -2.97 -0.65 9.35
N GLY A 138 -1.89 -0.53 8.59
CA GLY A 138 -1.79 0.34 7.43
C GLY A 138 -2.78 -0.02 6.33
N GLY A 139 -2.95 -1.33 6.04
CA GLY A 139 -3.95 -1.84 5.10
C GLY A 139 -5.38 -1.49 5.50
N ILE A 140 -5.73 -1.66 6.78
CA ILE A 140 -7.02 -1.23 7.34
C ILE A 140 -7.19 0.28 7.21
N GLY A 141 -6.13 1.04 7.54
CA GLY A 141 -6.17 2.50 7.52
C GLY A 141 -6.63 3.04 6.17
N ILE A 142 -6.14 2.48 5.05
CA ILE A 142 -6.57 2.88 3.71
C ILE A 142 -8.04 2.58 3.46
N ILE A 143 -8.49 1.38 3.78
CA ILE A 143 -9.88 0.98 3.57
C ILE A 143 -10.82 1.94 4.33
N VAL A 144 -10.46 2.29 5.57
CA VAL A 144 -11.25 3.21 6.40
C VAL A 144 -11.17 4.65 5.88
N ILE A 145 -9.97 5.13 5.52
CA ILE A 145 -9.79 6.50 5.00
C ILE A 145 -10.46 6.65 3.65
N ALA A 146 -10.28 5.72 2.73
CA ALA A 146 -10.90 5.77 1.41
C ALA A 146 -12.43 5.81 1.47
N LEU A 147 -13.03 5.16 2.44
CA LEU A 147 -14.49 5.04 2.53
C LEU A 147 -15.16 5.97 3.54
N ALA A 148 -14.47 6.37 4.60
CA ALA A 148 -15.03 7.22 5.63
C ALA A 148 -14.62 8.70 5.45
N VAL A 149 -13.38 8.96 5.06
CA VAL A 149 -12.81 10.32 5.01
C VAL A 149 -12.95 10.94 3.63
N LEU A 150 -12.63 10.21 2.56
CA LEU A 150 -12.72 10.72 1.19
C LEU A 150 -14.15 11.19 0.79
N PRO A 151 -15.25 10.49 1.16
CA PRO A 151 -16.58 10.97 0.90
C PRO A 151 -16.95 12.25 1.68
N MET A 152 -16.34 12.48 2.85
CA MET A 152 -16.57 13.70 3.64
C MET A 152 -15.81 14.92 3.08
N LEU A 153 -14.74 14.69 2.33
CA LEU A 153 -13.91 15.75 1.75
C LEU A 153 -14.53 16.45 0.53
N GLY A 154 -15.69 16.02 0.05
CA GLY A 154 -16.65 16.77 -0.83
C GLY A 154 -16.15 17.34 -2.15
N VAL A 155 -14.87 17.58 -2.36
CA VAL A 155 -14.29 18.25 -3.54
C VAL A 155 -13.02 17.51 -3.98
N GLY A 156 -12.99 17.09 -5.24
CA GLY A 156 -11.85 16.36 -5.81
C GLY A 156 -11.78 14.88 -5.40
N GLY A 157 -11.74 14.57 -4.11
CA GLY A 157 -11.74 13.19 -3.60
C GLY A 157 -13.03 12.44 -3.95
N MET A 158 -14.20 13.04 -3.80
CA MET A 158 -15.47 12.40 -4.17
C MET A 158 -15.65 12.29 -5.69
N GLN A 159 -15.13 13.23 -6.47
CA GLN A 159 -15.18 13.16 -7.93
C GLN A 159 -14.15 12.13 -8.45
N LEU A 160 -12.97 12.08 -7.85
CA LEU A 160 -11.98 11.03 -8.12
C LEU A 160 -12.49 9.66 -7.67
N TYR A 161 -13.06 9.53 -6.46
CA TYR A 161 -13.73 8.32 -5.97
C TYR A 161 -14.90 7.90 -6.88
N ARG A 162 -15.70 8.87 -7.37
CA ARG A 162 -16.73 8.59 -8.38
C ARG A 162 -16.14 8.20 -9.74
N ALA A 163 -14.91 8.59 -10.04
CA ALA A 163 -14.16 8.13 -11.20
C ALA A 163 -13.53 6.76 -10.98
N GLU A 164 -13.00 6.56 -9.79
CA GLU A 164 -12.28 5.34 -9.38
C GLU A 164 -13.20 4.14 -9.12
N THR A 165 -14.50 4.35 -8.92
CA THR A 165 -15.49 3.29 -8.80
C THR A 165 -16.44 3.26 -10.00
N PRO A 166 -16.03 2.84 -11.20
CA PRO A 166 -16.91 2.71 -12.35
C PRO A 166 -17.74 1.41 -12.24
N GLY A 167 -18.89 1.47 -11.63
CA GLY A 167 -19.82 0.36 -11.56
C GLY A 167 -21.26 0.83 -11.43
N PRO A 168 -22.28 0.00 -11.66
CA PRO A 168 -23.69 0.36 -11.49
C PRO A 168 -24.07 0.76 -10.06
N MET A 169 -23.14 0.62 -9.11
CA MET A 169 -23.39 0.74 -7.67
C MET A 169 -22.90 2.04 -7.02
N LYS A 170 -22.50 3.07 -7.81
CA LYS A 170 -21.95 4.33 -7.30
C LYS A 170 -22.89 5.16 -6.45
N ASP A 171 -24.18 5.04 -6.65
CA ASP A 171 -25.19 5.80 -5.93
C ASP A 171 -25.78 5.05 -4.74
N SER A 172 -25.48 3.76 -4.60
CA SER A 172 -25.83 3.00 -3.42
C SER A 172 -24.69 3.10 -2.41
N LYS A 173 -24.91 3.84 -1.31
CA LYS A 173 -24.11 3.67 -0.11
C LYS A 173 -24.10 2.18 0.22
N LEU A 174 -22.91 1.59 0.47
CA LEU A 174 -22.76 0.18 0.85
C LEU A 174 -23.72 -0.18 1.99
N THR A 175 -23.94 0.78 2.88
CA THR A 175 -24.98 0.75 3.90
C THR A 175 -25.52 2.18 4.12
N PRO A 176 -26.73 2.35 4.71
CA PRO A 176 -27.29 3.66 4.98
C PRO A 176 -26.43 4.56 5.88
N ARG A 177 -25.46 3.98 6.60
CA ARG A 177 -24.53 4.68 7.49
C ARG A 177 -23.09 4.36 7.12
N ILE A 178 -22.23 5.38 7.10
CA ILE A 178 -20.77 5.28 6.83
C ILE A 178 -20.10 4.24 7.76
N THR A 179 -20.51 4.23 9.04
CA THR A 179 -20.03 3.26 10.04
C THR A 179 -20.37 1.81 9.68
N GLY A 180 -21.51 1.55 9.06
CA GLY A 180 -21.89 0.21 8.61
C GLY A 180 -21.01 -0.28 7.46
N THR A 181 -20.68 0.62 6.54
CA THR A 181 -19.76 0.34 5.43
C THR A 181 -18.37 -0.02 5.95
N ALA A 182 -17.80 0.80 6.85
CA ALA A 182 -16.48 0.55 7.43
C ALA A 182 -16.43 -0.79 8.17
N LYS A 183 -17.47 -1.13 8.96
CA LYS A 183 -17.56 -2.43 9.64
C LYS A 183 -17.59 -3.62 8.67
N ALA A 184 -18.36 -3.52 7.60
CA ALA A 184 -18.47 -4.59 6.61
C ALA A 184 -17.14 -4.85 5.90
N LEU A 185 -16.42 -3.81 5.54
CA LEU A 185 -15.12 -3.92 4.88
C LEU A 185 -14.03 -4.41 5.83
N PHE A 186 -14.04 -3.94 7.08
CA PHE A 186 -13.17 -4.49 8.13
C PHE A 186 -13.40 -6.00 8.31
N PHE A 187 -14.67 -6.43 8.32
CA PHE A 187 -15.00 -7.85 8.45
C PHE A 187 -14.46 -8.68 7.26
N ILE A 188 -14.57 -8.16 6.02
CA ILE A 188 -14.00 -8.84 4.84
C ILE A 188 -12.48 -8.91 4.95
N TYR A 189 -11.84 -7.81 5.31
CA TYR A 189 -10.38 -7.74 5.49
C TYR A 189 -9.90 -8.75 6.55
N PHE A 190 -10.55 -8.76 7.71
CA PHE A 190 -10.24 -9.70 8.78
C PHE A 190 -10.49 -11.15 8.38
N SER A 191 -11.62 -11.46 7.74
CA SER A 191 -11.95 -12.81 7.27
C SER A 191 -10.95 -13.31 6.24
N MET A 192 -10.53 -12.42 5.32
CA MET A 192 -9.50 -12.73 4.32
C MET A 192 -8.14 -13.00 4.99
N THR A 193 -7.78 -12.22 6.01
CA THR A 193 -6.55 -12.44 6.79
C THR A 193 -6.59 -13.78 7.53
N ALA A 194 -7.70 -14.10 8.19
CA ALA A 194 -7.87 -15.37 8.90
C ALA A 194 -7.82 -16.57 7.93
N ALA A 195 -8.48 -16.47 6.79
CA ALA A 195 -8.44 -17.51 5.76
C ALA A 195 -7.02 -17.70 5.17
N CYS A 196 -6.28 -16.60 4.97
CA CYS A 196 -4.89 -16.64 4.52
C CYS A 196 -3.99 -17.32 5.55
N ALA A 197 -4.10 -16.95 6.83
CA ALA A 197 -3.35 -17.56 7.92
C ALA A 197 -3.62 -19.07 8.03
N MET A 198 -4.89 -19.49 7.96
CA MET A 198 -5.25 -20.91 7.95
C MET A 198 -4.67 -21.64 6.74
N GLY A 199 -4.69 -21.01 5.55
CA GLY A 199 -4.08 -21.57 4.35
C GLY A 199 -2.58 -21.77 4.50
N TYR A 200 -1.86 -20.79 4.99
CA TYR A 200 -0.42 -20.87 5.24
C TYR A 200 -0.06 -21.93 6.28
N TRP A 201 -0.80 -21.98 7.39
CA TRP A 201 -0.60 -23.00 8.41
C TRP A 201 -0.87 -24.41 7.86
N TRP A 202 -1.94 -24.59 7.09
CA TRP A 202 -2.23 -25.88 6.44
C TRP A 202 -1.13 -26.30 5.44
N ALA A 203 -0.52 -25.34 4.75
CA ALA A 203 0.57 -25.57 3.80
C ALA A 203 1.93 -25.84 4.50
N GLY A 204 2.01 -25.79 5.84
CA GLY A 204 3.19 -26.17 6.63
C GLY A 204 3.99 -25.00 7.23
N MET A 205 3.52 -23.75 7.17
CA MET A 205 4.12 -22.67 7.96
C MET A 205 3.89 -22.89 9.45
N THR A 206 4.81 -22.41 10.29
CA THR A 206 4.55 -22.32 11.73
C THR A 206 3.33 -21.41 11.99
N PRO A 207 2.59 -21.58 13.09
CA PRO A 207 1.47 -20.68 13.42
C PRO A 207 1.89 -19.21 13.49
N PHE A 208 3.10 -18.95 13.96
CA PHE A 208 3.68 -17.61 14.02
C PHE A 208 3.89 -17.03 12.62
N ASP A 209 4.58 -17.75 11.75
CA ASP A 209 4.84 -17.31 10.36
C ASP A 209 3.54 -17.16 9.57
N ALA A 210 2.59 -18.09 9.75
CA ALA A 210 1.30 -18.04 9.07
C ALA A 210 0.50 -16.78 9.43
N ILE A 211 0.48 -16.38 10.70
CA ILE A 211 -0.17 -15.14 11.14
C ILE A 211 0.57 -13.92 10.59
N CYS A 212 1.88 -13.86 10.78
CA CYS A 212 2.72 -12.75 10.34
C CYS A 212 2.62 -12.52 8.82
N HIS A 213 2.82 -13.57 8.01
CA HIS A 213 2.73 -13.46 6.56
C HIS A 213 1.31 -13.18 6.08
N SER A 214 0.26 -13.66 6.75
CA SER A 214 -1.11 -13.31 6.39
C SER A 214 -1.39 -11.82 6.56
N PHE A 215 -0.83 -11.17 7.59
CA PHE A 215 -0.91 -9.73 7.79
C PHE A 215 -0.33 -8.97 6.60
N SER A 216 0.89 -9.33 6.20
CA SER A 216 1.59 -8.70 5.08
C SER A 216 0.96 -9.00 3.73
N THR A 217 0.46 -10.24 3.52
CA THR A 217 -0.17 -10.67 2.26
C THR A 217 -1.46 -9.89 1.99
N VAL A 218 -2.38 -9.84 2.97
CA VAL A 218 -3.68 -9.20 2.79
C VAL A 218 -3.58 -7.67 2.84
N ALA A 219 -2.60 -7.15 3.59
CA ALA A 219 -2.26 -5.73 3.54
C ALA A 219 -1.55 -5.32 2.25
N ILE A 220 -1.08 -6.30 1.45
CA ILE A 220 -0.21 -6.03 0.28
C ILE A 220 1.03 -5.23 0.72
N GLY A 221 1.74 -5.74 1.72
CA GLY A 221 2.83 -5.00 2.36
C GLY A 221 4.22 -5.57 2.17
N GLY A 222 4.36 -6.90 2.05
CA GLY A 222 5.60 -7.57 1.65
C GLY A 222 6.66 -7.80 2.73
N PHE A 223 6.45 -7.35 3.97
CA PHE A 223 7.35 -7.73 5.05
C PHE A 223 7.27 -9.23 5.34
N SER A 224 8.42 -9.84 5.60
CA SER A 224 8.57 -11.24 5.98
C SER A 224 9.22 -11.36 7.36
N THR A 225 9.10 -12.53 7.96
CA THR A 225 9.84 -12.94 9.16
C THR A 225 11.23 -13.49 8.82
N HIS A 226 11.52 -13.68 7.53
CA HIS A 226 12.76 -14.25 7.01
C HIS A 226 13.39 -13.36 5.95
N ASP A 227 14.74 -13.31 5.89
CA ASP A 227 15.47 -12.51 4.90
C ASP A 227 15.20 -12.96 3.47
N ALA A 228 15.03 -14.28 3.24
CA ALA A 228 14.69 -14.83 1.94
C ALA A 228 13.19 -14.69 1.56
N SER A 229 12.40 -13.95 2.35
CA SER A 229 10.97 -13.71 2.11
C SER A 229 10.19 -15.04 1.96
N ILE A 230 9.22 -15.13 1.05
CA ILE A 230 8.48 -16.38 0.79
C ILE A 230 9.38 -17.50 0.23
N GLY A 231 10.49 -17.13 -0.40
CA GLY A 231 11.50 -18.10 -0.87
C GLY A 231 12.11 -18.97 0.24
N TYR A 232 12.09 -18.50 1.50
CA TYR A 232 12.55 -19.26 2.66
C TYR A 232 11.86 -20.63 2.81
N PHE A 233 10.56 -20.67 2.54
CA PHE A 233 9.76 -21.87 2.77
C PHE A 233 9.94 -22.94 1.69
N ASP A 234 10.47 -22.59 0.52
CA ASP A 234 10.68 -23.48 -0.64
C ASP A 234 9.51 -24.45 -0.89
N ASN A 235 8.28 -23.95 -0.75
CA ASN A 235 7.06 -24.73 -0.84
C ASN A 235 6.10 -24.15 -1.88
N PRO A 236 5.82 -24.88 -2.98
CA PRO A 236 4.89 -24.42 -4.02
C PRO A 236 3.48 -24.12 -3.50
N GLN A 237 2.99 -24.84 -2.49
CA GLN A 237 1.64 -24.61 -1.94
C GLN A 237 1.56 -23.25 -1.25
N ILE A 238 2.58 -22.87 -0.49
CA ILE A 238 2.69 -21.55 0.16
C ILE A 238 2.71 -20.46 -0.90
N MET A 239 3.47 -20.64 -1.98
CA MET A 239 3.53 -19.68 -3.08
C MET A 239 2.16 -19.51 -3.78
N TRP A 240 1.45 -20.60 -4.06
CA TRP A 240 0.10 -20.52 -4.66
C TRP A 240 -0.93 -19.85 -3.76
N ILE A 241 -0.88 -20.13 -2.45
CA ILE A 241 -1.75 -19.45 -1.47
C ILE A 241 -1.44 -17.95 -1.46
N SER A 242 -0.15 -17.58 -1.45
CA SER A 242 0.27 -16.17 -1.52
C SER A 242 -0.28 -15.50 -2.79
N ILE A 243 -0.13 -16.13 -3.96
CA ILE A 243 -0.64 -15.63 -5.25
C ILE A 243 -2.14 -15.35 -5.15
N ILE A 244 -2.93 -16.32 -4.67
CA ILE A 244 -4.38 -16.20 -4.57
C ILE A 244 -4.78 -15.02 -3.67
N PHE A 245 -4.20 -14.92 -2.48
CA PHE A 245 -4.57 -13.86 -1.54
C PHE A 245 -4.03 -12.49 -1.95
N MET A 246 -2.87 -12.38 -2.58
CA MET A 246 -2.36 -11.13 -3.18
C MET A 246 -3.29 -10.65 -4.31
N VAL A 247 -3.72 -11.53 -5.20
CA VAL A 247 -4.68 -11.19 -6.27
C VAL A 247 -6.00 -10.72 -5.68
N LEU A 248 -6.56 -11.42 -4.69
CA LEU A 248 -7.81 -11.04 -4.03
C LEU A 248 -7.67 -9.70 -3.29
N ALA A 249 -6.60 -9.49 -2.54
CA ALA A 249 -6.36 -8.24 -1.81
C ALA A 249 -6.14 -7.03 -2.75
N GLY A 250 -5.65 -7.26 -3.97
CA GLY A 250 -5.51 -6.25 -5.03
C GLY A 250 -6.82 -5.87 -5.73
N VAL A 251 -7.93 -6.54 -5.45
CA VAL A 251 -9.26 -6.20 -5.96
C VAL A 251 -9.97 -5.21 -5.03
N ASN A 252 -10.85 -4.38 -5.59
CA ASN A 252 -11.67 -3.45 -4.82
C ASN A 252 -12.51 -4.19 -3.75
N PHE A 253 -12.32 -3.83 -2.47
CA PHE A 253 -13.03 -4.45 -1.35
C PHE A 253 -14.55 -4.25 -1.41
N ALA A 254 -15.03 -3.16 -2.02
CA ALA A 254 -16.46 -2.98 -2.23
C ALA A 254 -17.03 -4.02 -3.20
N LEU A 255 -16.25 -4.44 -4.20
CA LEU A 255 -16.65 -5.49 -5.13
C LEU A 255 -16.80 -6.84 -4.42
N HIS A 256 -15.87 -7.18 -3.52
CA HIS A 256 -16.00 -8.35 -2.65
C HIS A 256 -17.26 -8.29 -1.79
N PHE A 257 -17.54 -7.13 -1.19
CA PHE A 257 -18.73 -6.94 -0.37
C PHE A 257 -20.02 -7.25 -1.14
N PHE A 258 -20.17 -6.70 -2.34
CA PHE A 258 -21.37 -6.93 -3.16
C PHE A 258 -21.47 -8.37 -3.66
N ALA A 259 -20.36 -8.94 -4.13
CA ALA A 259 -20.33 -10.32 -4.58
C ALA A 259 -20.73 -11.31 -3.46
N PHE A 260 -20.25 -11.07 -2.25
CA PHE A 260 -20.57 -11.88 -1.09
C PHE A 260 -22.01 -11.70 -0.60
N ARG A 261 -22.46 -10.42 -0.50
CA ARG A 261 -23.81 -10.09 -0.03
C ARG A 261 -24.89 -10.61 -0.95
N GLU A 262 -24.69 -10.50 -2.26
CA GLU A 262 -25.67 -10.90 -3.27
C GLU A 262 -25.44 -12.33 -3.78
N LYS A 263 -24.41 -13.01 -3.27
CA LYS A 263 -23.98 -14.36 -3.67
C LYS A 263 -23.86 -14.49 -5.21
N ASN A 264 -23.35 -13.44 -5.84
CA ASN A 264 -23.30 -13.33 -7.30
C ASN A 264 -21.90 -12.92 -7.78
N LEU A 265 -21.19 -13.84 -8.41
CA LEU A 265 -19.85 -13.62 -8.96
C LEU A 265 -19.85 -12.79 -10.25
N ASN A 266 -21.01 -12.52 -10.85
CA ASN A 266 -21.11 -11.69 -12.05
C ASN A 266 -20.62 -10.26 -11.84
N HIS A 267 -20.62 -9.76 -10.57
CA HIS A 267 -20.04 -8.46 -10.24
C HIS A 267 -18.59 -8.34 -10.71
N TYR A 268 -17.78 -9.38 -10.56
CA TYR A 268 -16.40 -9.39 -11.06
C TYR A 268 -16.36 -9.41 -12.59
N ARG A 269 -17.19 -10.24 -13.22
CA ARG A 269 -17.19 -10.38 -14.68
C ARG A 269 -17.56 -9.10 -15.41
N TYR A 270 -18.47 -8.30 -14.86
CA TYR A 270 -18.93 -7.06 -15.49
C TYR A 270 -18.13 -5.82 -15.09
N ASP A 271 -17.29 -5.90 -14.07
CA ASP A 271 -16.44 -4.79 -13.67
C ASP A 271 -15.26 -4.62 -14.64
N ALA A 272 -15.13 -3.40 -15.19
CA ALA A 272 -14.13 -3.12 -16.22
C ALA A 272 -12.72 -2.99 -15.64
N GLU A 273 -12.62 -2.50 -14.38
CA GLU A 273 -11.34 -2.38 -13.68
C GLU A 273 -10.80 -3.76 -13.32
N PHE A 274 -11.63 -4.63 -12.76
CA PHE A 274 -11.26 -6.00 -12.44
C PHE A 274 -10.76 -6.76 -13.67
N ARG A 275 -11.46 -6.64 -14.80
CA ARG A 275 -11.03 -7.28 -16.05
C ARG A 275 -9.69 -6.76 -16.56
N PHE A 276 -9.47 -5.45 -16.46
CA PHE A 276 -8.18 -4.85 -16.84
C PHE A 276 -7.07 -5.33 -15.92
N TYR A 277 -7.32 -5.34 -14.59
CA TYR A 277 -6.37 -5.80 -13.59
C TYR A 277 -5.97 -7.28 -13.80
N ILE A 278 -6.94 -8.18 -13.96
CA ILE A 278 -6.65 -9.60 -14.24
C ILE A 278 -5.96 -9.76 -15.60
N GLY A 279 -6.40 -9.02 -16.62
CA GLY A 279 -5.75 -9.03 -17.94
C GLY A 279 -4.29 -8.60 -17.87
N MET A 280 -3.96 -7.58 -17.07
CA MET A 280 -2.60 -7.13 -16.83
C MET A 280 -1.76 -8.21 -16.14
N LEU A 281 -2.28 -8.87 -15.10
CA LEU A 281 -1.58 -9.94 -14.41
C LEU A 281 -1.32 -11.15 -15.31
N VAL A 282 -2.32 -11.57 -16.08
CA VAL A 282 -2.20 -12.70 -17.00
C VAL A 282 -1.21 -12.40 -18.13
N LEU A 283 -1.30 -11.22 -18.75
CA LEU A 283 -0.36 -10.80 -19.79
C LEU A 283 1.06 -10.70 -19.23
N GLY A 284 1.24 -10.10 -18.06
CA GLY A 284 2.53 -10.02 -17.38
C GLY A 284 3.12 -11.41 -17.10
N ALA A 285 2.30 -12.33 -16.61
CA ALA A 285 2.71 -13.71 -16.36
C ALA A 285 3.16 -14.43 -17.64
N ILE A 286 2.39 -14.30 -18.72
CA ILE A 286 2.76 -14.90 -20.02
C ILE A 286 4.11 -14.35 -20.49
N VAL A 287 4.32 -13.03 -20.43
CA VAL A 287 5.58 -12.39 -20.87
C VAL A 287 6.76 -12.88 -20.01
N VAL A 288 6.64 -12.86 -18.69
CA VAL A 288 7.74 -13.24 -17.80
C VAL A 288 8.06 -14.73 -17.88
N VAL A 289 7.04 -15.60 -17.83
CA VAL A 289 7.23 -17.06 -17.93
C VAL A 289 7.86 -17.43 -19.26
N SER A 290 7.36 -16.88 -20.38
CA SER A 290 7.93 -17.16 -21.70
C SER A 290 9.38 -16.72 -21.83
N GLN A 291 9.72 -15.55 -21.25
CA GLN A 291 11.08 -15.05 -21.31
C GLN A 291 12.04 -15.85 -20.44
N LEU A 292 11.64 -16.23 -19.20
CA LEU A 292 12.45 -17.08 -18.31
C LEU A 292 12.73 -18.47 -18.91
N TYR A 293 11.72 -19.03 -19.58
CA TYR A 293 11.87 -20.32 -20.27
C TYR A 293 12.75 -20.20 -21.52
N ASN A 294 12.51 -19.22 -22.39
CA ASN A 294 13.27 -19.03 -23.62
C ASN A 294 14.74 -18.67 -23.39
N SER A 295 15.02 -17.94 -22.31
CA SER A 295 16.40 -17.61 -21.89
C SER A 295 17.12 -18.78 -21.18
N GLN A 296 16.44 -19.91 -21.02
CA GLN A 296 16.96 -21.09 -20.28
C GLN A 296 17.40 -20.75 -18.84
N THR A 297 16.87 -19.70 -18.26
CA THR A 297 17.14 -19.31 -16.86
C THR A 297 16.50 -20.30 -15.89
N LEU A 298 15.27 -20.72 -16.17
CA LEU A 298 14.52 -21.69 -15.38
C LEU A 298 13.85 -22.72 -16.30
N ASN A 299 13.63 -23.93 -15.79
CA ASN A 299 12.77 -24.91 -16.46
C ASN A 299 11.31 -24.44 -16.47
N LEU A 300 10.44 -25.05 -17.27
CA LEU A 300 9.07 -24.60 -17.44
C LEU A 300 8.24 -24.60 -16.15
N SER A 301 8.47 -25.59 -15.26
CA SER A 301 7.76 -25.67 -13.97
C SER A 301 8.12 -24.51 -13.07
N ASP A 302 9.41 -24.27 -12.87
CA ASP A 302 9.92 -23.21 -11.99
C ASP A 302 9.68 -21.83 -12.60
N ALA A 303 9.84 -21.66 -13.92
CA ALA A 303 9.50 -20.44 -14.63
C ALA A 303 8.02 -20.08 -14.44
N THR A 304 7.12 -21.06 -14.46
CA THR A 304 5.69 -20.86 -14.24
C THR A 304 5.42 -20.46 -12.79
N LEU A 305 5.95 -21.19 -11.82
CA LEU A 305 5.69 -20.92 -10.40
C LEU A 305 6.28 -19.56 -9.97
N HIS A 306 7.59 -19.38 -10.14
CA HIS A 306 8.28 -18.17 -9.72
C HIS A 306 7.93 -16.97 -10.58
N GLY A 307 7.72 -17.17 -11.89
CA GLY A 307 7.31 -16.11 -12.82
C GLY A 307 5.93 -15.55 -12.48
N ILE A 308 4.91 -16.40 -12.27
CA ILE A 308 3.58 -15.96 -11.86
C ILE A 308 3.63 -15.31 -10.48
N PHE A 309 4.34 -15.94 -9.52
CA PHE A 309 4.49 -15.41 -8.17
C PHE A 309 5.05 -13.99 -8.20
N GLN A 310 6.17 -13.79 -8.90
CA GLN A 310 6.85 -12.50 -8.91
C GLN A 310 6.04 -11.44 -9.67
N VAL A 311 5.37 -11.79 -10.77
CA VAL A 311 4.46 -10.87 -11.46
C VAL A 311 3.32 -10.43 -10.56
N VAL A 312 2.67 -11.36 -9.86
CA VAL A 312 1.58 -11.02 -8.94
C VAL A 312 2.09 -10.19 -7.78
N SER A 313 3.19 -10.60 -7.15
CA SER A 313 3.79 -9.88 -6.02
C SER A 313 4.13 -8.43 -6.38
N ILE A 314 4.79 -8.22 -7.50
CA ILE A 314 5.24 -6.88 -7.91
C ILE A 314 4.08 -6.05 -8.48
N ALA A 315 3.24 -6.62 -9.36
CA ALA A 315 2.13 -5.88 -9.97
C ALA A 315 1.03 -5.50 -8.96
N THR A 316 0.82 -6.31 -7.92
CA THR A 316 -0.08 -5.93 -6.80
C THR A 316 0.56 -4.93 -5.85
N THR A 317 1.86 -4.67 -5.96
CA THR A 317 2.68 -3.89 -5.04
C THR A 317 2.87 -4.56 -3.67
N THR A 318 2.80 -5.90 -3.59
CA THR A 318 3.05 -6.62 -2.34
C THR A 318 4.55 -6.63 -2.00
N GLY A 319 5.40 -6.99 -2.95
CA GLY A 319 6.85 -6.95 -2.76
C GLY A 319 7.45 -8.21 -2.11
N PHE A 320 6.72 -9.31 -1.97
CA PHE A 320 7.32 -10.59 -1.60
C PHE A 320 8.23 -11.11 -2.71
N ALA A 321 9.31 -11.78 -2.32
CA ALA A 321 10.23 -12.43 -3.23
C ALA A 321 10.23 -13.95 -3.04
N SER A 322 10.21 -14.69 -4.14
CA SER A 322 10.48 -16.14 -4.16
C SER A 322 11.88 -16.44 -4.68
N GLN A 323 12.46 -15.52 -5.44
CA GLN A 323 13.81 -15.49 -5.96
C GLN A 323 14.21 -14.02 -6.18
N ASP A 324 15.51 -13.77 -6.32
CA ASP A 324 15.99 -12.43 -6.68
C ASP A 324 15.70 -12.11 -8.14
N PHE A 325 14.60 -11.38 -8.37
CA PHE A 325 14.17 -10.97 -9.70
C PHE A 325 15.08 -9.90 -10.33
N SER A 326 15.92 -9.23 -9.55
CA SER A 326 16.88 -8.24 -10.07
C SER A 326 17.93 -8.86 -10.98
N LEU A 327 18.20 -10.16 -10.76
CA LEU A 327 19.12 -10.96 -11.56
C LEU A 327 18.46 -11.61 -12.79
N TRP A 328 17.15 -11.43 -12.98
CA TRP A 328 16.45 -12.02 -14.11
C TRP A 328 16.84 -11.36 -15.43
N PRO A 329 16.85 -12.12 -16.54
CA PRO A 329 17.46 -11.66 -17.77
C PRO A 329 16.70 -10.52 -18.44
N THR A 330 17.47 -9.70 -19.16
CA THR A 330 17.02 -8.69 -20.10
C THR A 330 16.15 -7.57 -19.45
N PHE A 331 14.92 -7.41 -19.91
CA PHE A 331 14.02 -6.32 -19.53
C PHE A 331 13.11 -6.67 -18.35
N ILE A 332 13.10 -7.92 -17.87
CA ILE A 332 12.13 -8.41 -16.87
C ILE A 332 12.11 -7.55 -15.60
N PRO A 333 13.26 -7.19 -14.96
CA PRO A 333 13.23 -6.40 -13.73
C PRO A 333 12.54 -5.03 -13.93
N LEU A 334 12.85 -4.36 -15.03
CA LEU A 334 12.22 -3.06 -15.35
C LEU A 334 10.75 -3.23 -15.72
N PHE A 335 10.38 -4.28 -16.47
CA PHE A 335 9.00 -4.58 -16.81
C PHE A 335 8.14 -4.82 -15.56
N LEU A 336 8.65 -5.56 -14.60
CA LEU A 336 7.97 -5.77 -13.31
C LEU A 336 7.74 -4.45 -12.56
N LEU A 337 8.74 -3.56 -12.51
CA LEU A 337 8.58 -2.23 -11.90
C LEU A 337 7.51 -1.39 -12.62
N ILE A 338 7.41 -1.48 -13.96
CA ILE A 338 6.36 -0.79 -14.72
C ILE A 338 4.97 -1.33 -14.34
N LEU A 339 4.83 -2.65 -14.13
CA LEU A 339 3.57 -3.22 -13.64
C LEU A 339 3.22 -2.71 -12.24
N ALA A 340 4.20 -2.55 -11.35
CA ALA A 340 4.00 -1.98 -10.02
C ALA A 340 3.53 -0.52 -10.05
N LEU A 341 4.05 0.29 -11.00
CA LEU A 341 3.56 1.66 -11.19
C LEU A 341 2.06 1.71 -11.53
N ILE A 342 1.55 0.72 -12.27
CA ILE A 342 0.11 0.61 -12.55
C ILE A 342 -0.64 0.23 -11.27
N GLY A 343 -0.18 -0.80 -10.57
CA GLY A 343 -0.73 -1.27 -9.31
C GLY A 343 -2.08 -1.97 -9.40
N GLY A 344 -2.70 -2.22 -8.23
CA GLY A 344 -3.99 -2.90 -8.13
C GLY A 344 -5.21 -2.00 -8.36
N CYS A 345 -6.40 -2.53 -8.06
CA CYS A 345 -7.65 -1.80 -8.21
C CYS A 345 -7.81 -0.68 -7.18
N ALA A 346 -8.54 0.37 -7.55
CA ALA A 346 -8.93 1.40 -6.60
C ALA A 346 -9.83 0.81 -5.49
N GLY A 347 -9.64 1.26 -4.25
CA GLY A 347 -10.35 0.70 -3.10
C GLY A 347 -9.87 -0.69 -2.66
N SER A 348 -8.66 -1.10 -3.08
CA SER A 348 -7.89 -2.22 -2.57
C SER A 348 -6.78 -1.75 -1.65
N THR A 349 -6.05 -2.68 -1.03
CA THR A 349 -4.85 -2.38 -0.22
C THR A 349 -3.60 -2.09 -1.05
N ALA A 350 -3.63 -2.40 -2.35
CA ALA A 350 -2.52 -2.18 -3.28
C ALA A 350 -2.15 -0.69 -3.44
N GLY A 351 -0.90 -0.44 -3.78
CA GLY A 351 -0.36 0.86 -4.15
C GLY A 351 -0.45 1.18 -5.65
N GLY A 352 0.47 2.01 -6.14
CA GLY A 352 0.55 2.44 -7.54
C GLY A 352 -0.47 3.50 -7.95
N VAL A 353 -0.47 3.84 -9.24
CA VAL A 353 -1.38 4.81 -9.87
C VAL A 353 -2.84 4.34 -9.84
N LYS A 354 -3.08 3.06 -9.65
CA LYS A 354 -4.34 2.29 -9.70
C LYS A 354 -4.78 1.92 -11.13
N SER A 355 -5.17 0.67 -11.27
CA SER A 355 -5.58 0.06 -12.55
C SER A 355 -6.65 0.85 -13.29
N ILE A 356 -7.61 1.48 -12.58
CA ILE A 356 -8.67 2.28 -13.22
C ILE A 356 -8.12 3.53 -13.90
N ARG A 357 -7.15 4.21 -13.28
CA ARG A 357 -6.55 5.41 -13.88
C ARG A 357 -5.73 5.04 -15.11
N ALA A 358 -4.96 3.95 -15.04
CA ALA A 358 -4.24 3.42 -16.19
C ALA A 358 -5.18 3.07 -17.35
N LEU A 359 -6.29 2.37 -17.06
CA LEU A 359 -7.32 2.05 -18.05
C LEU A 359 -7.91 3.32 -18.70
N LEU A 360 -8.17 4.36 -17.90
CA LEU A 360 -8.71 5.63 -18.40
C LEU A 360 -7.72 6.36 -19.30
N ILE A 361 -6.44 6.39 -18.92
CA ILE A 361 -5.37 7.02 -19.72
C ILE A 361 -5.23 6.31 -21.07
N ILE A 362 -5.19 4.97 -21.07
CA ILE A 362 -5.09 4.18 -22.31
C ILE A 362 -6.30 4.43 -23.22
N ARG A 363 -7.51 4.41 -22.68
CA ARG A 363 -8.73 4.67 -23.46
C ARG A 363 -8.83 6.09 -23.97
N GLN A 364 -8.39 7.06 -23.18
CA GLN A 364 -8.33 8.45 -23.62
C GLN A 364 -7.31 8.62 -24.76
N GLY A 365 -6.11 8.06 -24.62
CA GLY A 365 -5.12 8.10 -25.69
C GLY A 365 -5.67 7.50 -26.99
N TYR A 366 -6.34 6.34 -26.91
CA TYR A 366 -6.98 5.74 -28.07
C TYR A 366 -8.09 6.62 -28.68
N ARG A 367 -8.89 7.28 -27.85
CA ARG A 367 -9.91 8.23 -28.29
C ARG A 367 -9.29 9.42 -29.04
N GLU A 368 -8.19 9.99 -28.53
CA GLU A 368 -7.49 11.10 -29.22
C GLU A 368 -6.98 10.66 -30.59
N LEU A 369 -6.42 9.46 -30.72
CA LEU A 369 -6.00 8.93 -32.01
C LEU A 369 -7.18 8.78 -32.98
N GLN A 370 -8.34 8.34 -32.50
CA GLN A 370 -9.56 8.26 -33.33
C GLN A 370 -10.07 9.64 -33.73
N GLN A 371 -9.99 10.65 -32.86
CA GLN A 371 -10.39 12.02 -33.17
C GLN A 371 -9.47 12.67 -34.19
N LEU A 372 -8.15 12.39 -34.15
CA LEU A 372 -7.22 12.83 -35.18
C LEU A 372 -7.57 12.25 -36.56
N ALA A 373 -8.02 10.99 -36.61
CA ALA A 373 -8.45 10.37 -37.86
C ALA A 373 -9.84 10.87 -38.33
N HIS A 374 -10.71 11.23 -37.39
CA HIS A 374 -12.08 11.68 -37.66
C HIS A 374 -12.41 12.95 -36.85
N PRO A 375 -11.94 14.14 -37.26
CA PRO A 375 -12.01 15.36 -36.45
C PRO A 375 -13.42 15.78 -36.02
N ASN A 376 -14.42 15.47 -36.83
CA ASN A 376 -15.82 15.84 -36.56
C ASN A 376 -16.59 14.78 -35.76
N ALA A 377 -15.96 13.66 -35.39
CA ALA A 377 -16.62 12.60 -34.66
C ALA A 377 -16.72 12.91 -33.16
N VAL A 378 -17.91 12.82 -32.59
CA VAL A 378 -18.15 12.91 -31.14
C VAL A 378 -18.00 11.52 -30.56
N ILE A 379 -16.82 11.24 -30.00
CA ILE A 379 -16.47 9.92 -29.44
C ILE A 379 -16.54 9.99 -27.90
N PRO A 380 -17.62 9.46 -27.28
CA PRO A 380 -17.72 9.44 -25.82
C PRO A 380 -16.79 8.39 -25.22
N LEU A 381 -16.01 8.76 -24.20
CA LEU A 381 -15.22 7.79 -23.44
C LEU A 381 -16.15 6.99 -22.52
N LYS A 382 -16.11 5.66 -22.63
CA LYS A 382 -16.96 4.75 -21.84
C LYS A 382 -16.12 3.79 -21.01
N ILE A 383 -16.56 3.50 -19.80
CA ILE A 383 -16.09 2.38 -18.97
C ILE A 383 -17.29 1.46 -18.72
N GLY A 384 -17.20 0.21 -19.22
CA GLY A 384 -18.39 -0.63 -19.34
C GLY A 384 -19.46 0.09 -20.19
N ASN A 385 -20.67 0.19 -19.66
CA ASN A 385 -21.81 0.84 -20.35
C ASN A 385 -21.98 2.34 -19.98
N ARG A 386 -21.07 2.93 -19.19
CA ARG A 386 -21.22 4.30 -18.69
C ARG A 386 -20.28 5.27 -19.39
N ILE A 387 -20.80 6.46 -19.72
CA ILE A 387 -20.02 7.57 -20.23
C ILE A 387 -19.26 8.21 -19.07
N VAL A 388 -17.95 8.41 -19.25
CA VAL A 388 -17.09 9.08 -18.27
C VAL A 388 -17.20 10.58 -18.46
N PRO A 389 -17.57 11.36 -17.42
CA PRO A 389 -17.63 12.81 -17.51
C PRO A 389 -16.26 13.43 -17.81
N GLY A 390 -16.21 14.51 -18.61
CA GLY A 390 -14.95 15.17 -18.97
C GLY A 390 -14.12 15.63 -17.77
N ARG A 391 -14.77 16.08 -16.68
CA ARG A 391 -14.06 16.47 -15.43
C ARG A 391 -13.24 15.34 -14.84
N VAL A 392 -13.73 14.11 -14.94
CA VAL A 392 -13.03 12.93 -14.44
C VAL A 392 -11.78 12.67 -15.27
N ILE A 393 -11.91 12.78 -16.59
CA ILE A 393 -10.79 12.60 -17.52
C ILE A 393 -9.71 13.64 -17.23
N SER A 394 -10.10 14.94 -17.12
CA SER A 394 -9.16 16.00 -16.76
C SER A 394 -8.49 15.78 -15.41
N ALA A 395 -9.22 15.28 -14.41
CA ALA A 395 -8.66 14.99 -13.09
C ALA A 395 -7.62 13.85 -13.14
N VAL A 396 -7.84 12.80 -13.95
CA VAL A 396 -6.88 11.69 -14.13
C VAL A 396 -5.63 12.16 -14.85
N TRP A 397 -5.75 13.00 -15.89
CA TRP A 397 -4.60 13.58 -16.58
C TRP A 397 -3.79 14.49 -15.65
N SER A 398 -4.47 15.34 -14.89
CA SER A 398 -3.81 16.21 -13.90
C SER A 398 -3.09 15.38 -12.84
N PHE A 399 -3.69 14.29 -12.35
CA PHE A 399 -3.05 13.38 -11.42
C PHE A 399 -1.78 12.77 -12.02
N PHE A 400 -1.86 12.25 -13.25
CA PHE A 400 -0.71 11.63 -13.91
C PHE A 400 0.43 12.63 -14.14
N ALA A 401 0.11 13.85 -14.57
CA ALA A 401 1.11 14.90 -14.75
C ALA A 401 1.81 15.25 -13.43
N VAL A 402 1.07 15.43 -12.35
CA VAL A 402 1.63 15.75 -11.03
C VAL A 402 2.39 14.53 -10.45
N TYR A 403 1.92 13.33 -10.67
CA TYR A 403 2.61 12.10 -10.27
C TYR A 403 3.97 12.00 -10.95
N LEU A 404 4.03 12.18 -12.28
CA LEU A 404 5.27 12.13 -13.04
C LEU A 404 6.24 13.26 -12.66
N PHE A 405 5.72 14.47 -12.45
CA PHE A 405 6.52 15.60 -11.95
C PHE A 405 7.11 15.30 -10.57
N SER A 406 6.31 14.83 -9.62
CA SER A 406 6.77 14.46 -8.27
C SER A 406 7.80 13.35 -8.32
N PHE A 407 7.57 12.32 -9.16
CA PHE A 407 8.53 11.25 -9.41
C PHE A 407 9.88 11.79 -9.89
N THR A 408 9.85 12.66 -10.90
CA THR A 408 11.09 13.26 -11.47
C THR A 408 11.84 14.10 -10.43
N VAL A 409 11.13 14.92 -9.66
CA VAL A 409 11.75 15.74 -8.61
C VAL A 409 12.37 14.85 -7.53
N LEU A 410 11.66 13.83 -7.05
CA LEU A 410 12.18 12.89 -6.07
C LEU A 410 13.38 12.11 -6.59
N LEU A 411 13.34 11.66 -7.85
CA LEU A 411 14.47 11.00 -8.51
C LEU A 411 15.73 11.87 -8.48
N LEU A 412 15.61 13.12 -8.90
CA LEU A 412 16.73 14.05 -8.91
C LEU A 412 17.27 14.33 -7.49
N LEU A 413 16.36 14.49 -6.51
CA LEU A 413 16.75 14.67 -5.11
C LEU A 413 17.46 13.43 -4.53
N VAL A 414 16.97 12.23 -4.83
CA VAL A 414 17.62 10.99 -4.40
C VAL A 414 18.95 10.76 -5.10
N MET A 415 19.07 11.07 -6.39
CA MET A 415 20.37 11.05 -7.11
C MET A 415 21.36 12.07 -6.52
N SER A 416 20.90 13.23 -6.06
CA SER A 416 21.77 14.24 -5.46
C SER A 416 22.42 13.79 -4.14
N THR A 417 21.92 12.70 -3.52
CA THR A 417 22.53 12.11 -2.34
C THR A 417 23.69 11.15 -2.64
N GLY A 418 24.01 10.94 -3.93
CA GLY A 418 25.14 10.12 -4.39
C GLY A 418 24.76 8.72 -4.90
N LEU A 419 23.46 8.39 -4.98
CA LEU A 419 23.01 7.11 -5.55
C LEU A 419 23.09 7.12 -7.08
N ASP A 420 23.43 5.96 -7.66
CA ASP A 420 23.41 5.74 -9.10
C ASP A 420 21.98 5.78 -9.66
N PHE A 421 21.86 5.93 -10.97
CA PHE A 421 20.55 6.08 -11.62
C PHE A 421 19.62 4.87 -11.39
N ILE A 422 20.12 3.64 -11.49
CA ILE A 422 19.30 2.42 -11.35
C ILE A 422 18.76 2.32 -9.94
N THR A 423 19.62 2.49 -8.93
CA THR A 423 19.25 2.48 -7.51
C THR A 423 18.27 3.61 -7.19
N ALA A 424 18.53 4.85 -7.62
CA ALA A 424 17.67 6.00 -7.39
C ALA A 424 16.31 5.84 -8.09
N PHE A 425 16.29 5.48 -9.36
CA PHE A 425 15.06 5.30 -10.14
C PHE A 425 14.18 4.21 -9.52
N SER A 426 14.75 3.05 -9.25
CA SER A 426 13.98 1.92 -8.72
C SER A 426 13.53 2.15 -7.28
N SER A 427 14.34 2.81 -6.43
CA SER A 427 13.94 3.15 -5.06
C SER A 427 12.77 4.13 -5.03
N VAL A 428 12.77 5.17 -5.90
CA VAL A 428 11.63 6.10 -6.02
C VAL A 428 10.41 5.40 -6.60
N ALA A 429 10.58 4.56 -7.65
CA ALA A 429 9.49 3.79 -8.23
C ALA A 429 8.85 2.84 -7.20
N ALA A 430 9.66 2.12 -6.44
CA ALA A 430 9.21 1.21 -5.40
C ALA A 430 8.50 1.96 -4.27
N THR A 431 9.09 3.02 -3.71
CA THR A 431 8.52 3.73 -2.56
C THR A 431 7.28 4.54 -2.94
N MET A 432 7.25 5.17 -4.11
CA MET A 432 6.10 5.94 -4.58
C MET A 432 4.92 5.06 -5.02
N SER A 433 5.20 3.79 -5.40
CA SER A 433 4.17 2.78 -5.64
C SER A 433 3.78 2.00 -4.38
N ASN A 434 4.46 2.20 -3.25
CA ASN A 434 4.36 1.40 -2.04
C ASN A 434 4.59 -0.10 -2.32
N LEU A 435 5.66 -0.44 -3.06
CA LEU A 435 6.00 -1.80 -3.48
C LEU A 435 7.05 -2.48 -2.58
N GLY A 436 8.05 -1.75 -2.10
CA GLY A 436 9.18 -2.25 -1.30
C GLY A 436 10.46 -2.52 -2.07
N PRO A 437 10.66 -3.66 -2.71
CA PRO A 437 11.91 -4.00 -3.36
C PRO A 437 12.19 -3.12 -4.59
N GLY A 438 13.47 -2.69 -4.72
CA GLY A 438 13.97 -1.96 -5.86
C GLY A 438 14.95 -2.79 -6.71
N LEU A 439 15.90 -2.13 -7.36
CA LEU A 439 16.99 -2.70 -8.14
C LEU A 439 18.31 -2.07 -7.71
N GLY A 440 19.43 -2.65 -8.10
CA GLY A 440 20.75 -2.16 -7.71
C GLY A 440 20.98 -2.33 -6.21
N ASP A 441 21.50 -1.31 -5.54
CA ASP A 441 21.85 -1.38 -4.11
C ASP A 441 20.64 -1.57 -3.18
N VAL A 442 19.41 -1.35 -3.68
CA VAL A 442 18.17 -1.50 -2.93
C VAL A 442 17.35 -2.75 -3.34
N ALA A 443 17.98 -3.69 -4.03
CA ALA A 443 17.32 -4.93 -4.44
C ALA A 443 16.96 -5.82 -3.23
N ALA A 444 17.87 -5.98 -2.28
CA ALA A 444 17.66 -6.79 -1.08
C ALA A 444 17.10 -5.97 0.08
N ASN A 445 17.72 -4.82 0.40
CA ASN A 445 17.33 -3.93 1.49
C ASN A 445 17.89 -2.50 1.29
N TYR A 446 17.45 -1.57 2.13
CA TYR A 446 17.81 -0.14 2.07
C TYR A 446 18.83 0.26 3.16
N SER A 447 19.51 -0.69 3.80
CA SER A 447 20.44 -0.41 4.90
C SER A 447 21.60 0.48 4.49
N ASN A 448 22.16 0.23 3.31
CA ASN A 448 23.40 0.83 2.83
C ASN A 448 23.26 2.22 2.17
N ILE A 449 22.02 2.69 1.93
CA ILE A 449 21.82 4.02 1.35
C ILE A 449 21.95 5.13 2.41
N PRO A 450 22.35 6.36 2.01
CA PRO A 450 22.49 7.50 2.95
C PRO A 450 21.18 7.80 3.70
N ASP A 451 21.28 8.31 4.93
CA ASP A 451 20.11 8.69 5.75
C ASP A 451 19.27 9.79 5.07
N SER A 452 19.91 10.71 4.34
CA SER A 452 19.20 11.72 3.54
C SER A 452 18.30 11.09 2.49
N SER A 453 18.75 10.02 1.83
CA SER A 453 17.92 9.24 0.89
C SER A 453 16.75 8.59 1.62
N LYS A 454 16.97 8.01 2.81
CA LYS A 454 15.91 7.37 3.60
C LYS A 454 14.79 8.35 3.96
N TYR A 455 15.12 9.58 4.35
CA TYR A 455 14.10 10.62 4.62
C TYR A 455 13.31 11.00 3.35
N LEU A 456 14.00 11.16 2.20
CA LEU A 456 13.34 11.44 0.93
C LEU A 456 12.40 10.28 0.50
N LEU A 457 12.84 9.06 0.71
CA LEU A 457 12.04 7.87 0.40
C LEU A 457 10.86 7.68 1.37
N CYS A 458 11.00 8.02 2.66
CA CYS A 458 9.86 8.11 3.59
C CYS A 458 8.81 9.10 3.08
N PHE A 459 9.24 10.27 2.60
CA PHE A 459 8.32 11.23 1.99
C PHE A 459 7.67 10.68 0.72
N SER A 460 8.43 9.95 -0.11
CA SER A 460 7.91 9.25 -1.30
C SER A 460 6.84 8.22 -0.95
N MET A 461 7.05 7.40 0.09
CA MET A 461 6.06 6.43 0.59
C MET A 461 4.75 7.11 1.03
N LEU A 462 4.87 8.23 1.73
CA LEU A 462 3.71 9.03 2.16
C LEU A 462 2.98 9.67 0.97
N LEU A 463 3.71 10.15 -0.04
CA LEU A 463 3.13 10.66 -1.28
C LEU A 463 2.32 9.59 -2.02
N GLY A 464 2.90 8.41 -2.18
CA GLY A 464 2.22 7.27 -2.80
C GLY A 464 0.93 6.91 -2.05
N ARG A 465 1.02 6.79 -0.72
CA ARG A 465 -0.09 6.37 0.14
C ARG A 465 -1.22 7.39 0.21
N LEU A 466 -0.92 8.67 0.14
CA LEU A 466 -1.87 9.78 0.16
C LEU A 466 -2.36 10.19 -1.23
N GLU A 467 -2.09 9.37 -2.25
CA GLU A 467 -2.48 9.63 -3.62
C GLU A 467 -2.02 11.01 -4.14
N VAL A 468 -0.80 11.41 -3.82
CA VAL A 468 -0.07 12.60 -4.25
C VAL A 468 -0.82 13.91 -3.96
N PHE A 469 -2.06 14.07 -4.46
CA PHE A 469 -2.84 15.30 -4.31
C PHE A 469 -3.16 15.66 -2.88
N THR A 470 -3.46 14.68 -2.02
CA THR A 470 -3.83 14.93 -0.62
C THR A 470 -2.71 15.64 0.13
N LEU A 471 -1.47 15.27 -0.14
CA LEU A 471 -0.30 15.89 0.49
C LEU A 471 0.08 17.20 -0.19
N LEU A 472 0.09 17.26 -1.54
CA LEU A 472 0.51 18.46 -2.27
C LEU A 472 -0.46 19.62 -2.13
N VAL A 473 -1.77 19.38 -1.97
CA VAL A 473 -2.75 20.44 -1.72
C VAL A 473 -2.41 21.22 -0.46
N ILE A 474 -1.94 20.56 0.60
CA ILE A 474 -1.54 21.21 1.85
C ILE A 474 -0.29 22.09 1.64
N ALA A 475 0.59 21.73 0.71
CA ALA A 475 1.78 22.51 0.38
C ALA A 475 1.46 23.79 -0.43
N THR A 476 0.24 23.94 -0.97
CA THR A 476 -0.12 25.12 -1.76
C THR A 476 -0.46 26.32 -0.89
N PRO A 477 0.02 27.56 -1.22
CA PRO A 477 -0.33 28.77 -0.47
C PRO A 477 -1.84 29.04 -0.42
N ASN A 478 -2.58 28.66 -1.46
CA ASN A 478 -4.03 28.85 -1.56
C ASN A 478 -4.81 28.00 -0.55
N PHE A 479 -4.24 26.88 -0.10
CA PHE A 479 -4.84 26.06 0.95
C PHE A 479 -4.95 26.81 2.28
N TRP A 480 -3.97 27.65 2.61
CA TRP A 480 -3.87 28.38 3.87
C TRP A 480 -4.61 29.74 3.85
N ARG A 481 -4.92 30.27 2.66
CA ARG A 481 -5.71 31.49 2.53
C ARG A 481 -7.16 31.24 2.98
N ARG A 482 -7.72 32.19 3.73
CA ARG A 482 -9.11 32.13 4.24
C ARG A 482 -10.14 32.31 3.13
#